data_b807c7b2c9a17cc21b11bd9edb29c5d6
#
_entry.id   b807c7b2c9a17cc21b11bd9edb29c5d6
#
_cell.length_a   1.000
_cell.length_b   1.000
_cell.length_c   1.000
_cell.angle_alpha   90.00
_cell.angle_beta   90.00
_cell.angle_gamma   90.00
#
_symmetry.space_group_name_H-M   'P 1'
#
loop_
_entity.id
_entity.type
_entity.pdbx_description
1 polymer ?
#
loop_
_entity_poly.entity_id
_entity_poly.type
_entity_poly.pdbx_seq_one_letter_code
_entity_poly.pdbx_strand_id
1 'polypeptide(L)'
;MDKRKPTYDLASFKAAFSGAEKINATVAALRGARSLGLTVNGMVTVIQAMERKHFYKSTTSNDDHTVWQDVYHVPYDNNIIYIKFIADVVTEFRLLSFKEK
;
A
#
# COMPACT_ATOMS: atom_id res chain seq x y z
N MET A 1 -6.11 15.55 7.41
CA MET A 1 -6.36 14.96 8.74
C MET A 1 -5.65 13.63 8.83
N ASP A 2 -5.00 13.37 9.95
CA ASP A 2 -4.24 12.14 10.15
C ASP A 2 -4.69 11.46 11.43
N LYS A 3 -4.60 10.13 11.45
CA LYS A 3 -4.81 9.36 12.68
C LYS A 3 -3.80 8.24 12.77
N ARG A 4 -3.57 7.75 13.99
CA ARG A 4 -2.55 6.74 14.30
C ARG A 4 -3.12 5.32 14.32
N LYS A 5 -4.29 5.13 13.78
CA LYS A 5 -5.00 3.86 13.77
C LYS A 5 -5.33 3.50 12.33
N PRO A 6 -5.08 2.25 11.89
CA PRO A 6 -5.44 1.85 10.52
C PRO A 6 -6.94 1.97 10.30
N THR A 7 -7.31 2.40 9.11
CA THR A 7 -8.69 2.38 8.65
C THR A 7 -9.07 1.01 8.13
N TYR A 8 -8.13 0.36 7.45
CA TYR A 8 -8.40 -0.89 6.74
C TYR A 8 -7.69 -2.05 7.42
N ASP A 9 -8.29 -3.23 7.30
CA ASP A 9 -7.69 -4.47 7.82
C ASP A 9 -6.52 -4.90 6.94
N LEU A 10 -5.33 -4.99 7.53
CA LEU A 10 -4.12 -5.34 6.79
C LEU A 10 -4.21 -6.74 6.19
N ALA A 11 -4.76 -7.70 6.93
CA ALA A 11 -4.87 -9.06 6.43
C ALA A 11 -5.76 -9.13 5.18
N SER A 12 -6.82 -8.33 5.15
CA SER A 12 -7.70 -8.24 3.98
C SER A 12 -6.99 -7.62 2.78
N PHE A 13 -6.19 -6.57 3.01
CA PHE A 13 -5.39 -5.98 1.95
C PHE A 13 -4.39 -6.99 1.38
N LYS A 14 -3.67 -7.69 2.24
CA LYS A 14 -2.70 -8.70 1.81
C LYS A 14 -3.37 -9.82 1.01
N ALA A 15 -4.55 -10.25 1.45
CA ALA A 15 -5.31 -11.30 0.73
C ALA A 15 -5.73 -10.83 -0.67
N ALA A 16 -6.12 -9.56 -0.79
CA ALA A 16 -6.51 -8.98 -2.08
C ALA A 16 -5.34 -8.88 -3.05
N PHE A 17 -4.11 -8.82 -2.54
CA PHE A 17 -2.89 -8.66 -3.33
C PHE A 17 -2.01 -9.91 -3.23
N SER A 18 -2.62 -11.08 -3.24
CA SER A 18 -1.91 -12.35 -3.02
C SER A 18 -1.24 -12.93 -4.26
N GLY A 19 -1.42 -12.31 -5.42
CA GLY A 19 -0.80 -12.76 -6.66
C GLY A 19 -0.65 -11.60 -7.63
N ALA A 20 0.28 -11.73 -8.59
CA ALA A 20 0.54 -10.67 -9.58
C ALA A 20 -0.71 -10.29 -10.37
N GLU A 21 -1.57 -11.23 -10.67
CA GLU A 21 -2.79 -11.01 -11.43
C GLU A 21 -3.85 -10.26 -10.62
N LYS A 22 -3.66 -10.13 -9.32
CA LYS A 22 -4.60 -9.44 -8.44
C LYS A 22 -4.18 -8.01 -8.10
N ILE A 23 -3.04 -7.56 -8.62
CA ILE A 23 -2.53 -6.23 -8.32
C ILE A 23 -3.43 -5.18 -8.97
N ASN A 24 -4.04 -4.34 -8.14
CA ASN A 24 -4.79 -3.16 -8.57
C ASN A 24 -4.01 -1.94 -8.10
N ALA A 25 -3.23 -1.34 -8.99
CA ALA A 25 -2.31 -0.29 -8.65
C ALA A 25 -2.35 0.85 -9.64
N THR A 26 -2.06 2.05 -9.14
CA THR A 26 -1.90 3.23 -10.00
C THR A 26 -0.62 3.11 -10.83
N VAL A 27 -0.55 3.89 -11.91
CA VAL A 27 0.67 4.00 -12.70
C VAL A 27 1.83 4.50 -11.83
N ALA A 28 1.56 5.45 -10.93
CA ALA A 28 2.58 5.94 -10.01
C ALA A 28 3.15 4.84 -9.11
N ALA A 29 2.29 3.97 -8.59
CA ALA A 29 2.75 2.85 -7.77
C ALA A 29 3.60 1.86 -8.58
N LEU A 30 3.17 1.55 -9.80
CA LEU A 30 3.93 0.65 -10.68
C LEU A 30 5.28 1.25 -11.07
N ARG A 31 5.35 2.55 -11.34
CA ARG A 31 6.60 3.24 -11.65
C ARG A 31 7.55 3.24 -10.44
N GLY A 32 7.00 3.48 -9.26
CA GLY A 32 7.80 3.45 -8.03
C GLY A 32 8.42 2.09 -7.78
N ALA A 33 7.66 1.02 -7.98
CA ALA A 33 8.19 -0.33 -7.85
C ALA A 33 9.30 -0.61 -8.87
N ARG A 34 9.10 -0.19 -10.11
CA ARG A 34 10.10 -0.36 -11.17
C ARG A 34 11.39 0.37 -10.83
N SER A 35 11.28 1.58 -10.27
CA SER A 35 12.45 2.36 -9.84
C SER A 35 13.24 1.65 -8.74
N LEU A 36 12.59 0.78 -7.98
CA LEU A 36 13.24 -0.05 -6.97
C LEU A 36 13.78 -1.37 -7.54
N GLY A 37 13.63 -1.58 -8.85
CA GLY A 37 14.04 -2.82 -9.49
C GLY A 37 13.07 -3.98 -9.26
N LEU A 38 11.85 -3.70 -8.84
CA LEU A 38 10.87 -4.74 -8.54
C LEU A 38 9.91 -4.96 -9.69
N THR A 39 9.63 -6.24 -9.96
CA THR A 39 8.54 -6.66 -10.83
C THR A 39 7.23 -6.65 -10.05
N VAL A 40 6.12 -6.93 -10.74
CA VAL A 40 4.83 -7.08 -10.05
C VAL A 40 4.88 -8.22 -9.04
N ASN A 41 5.56 -9.32 -9.35
CA ASN A 41 5.77 -10.41 -8.39
C ASN A 41 6.57 -9.93 -7.18
N GLY A 42 7.56 -9.07 -7.38
CA GLY A 42 8.32 -8.47 -6.30
C GLY A 42 7.45 -7.59 -5.40
N MET A 43 6.50 -6.84 -6.00
CA MET A 43 5.54 -6.07 -5.23
C MET A 43 4.69 -6.97 -4.34
N VAL A 44 4.22 -8.09 -4.87
CA VAL A 44 3.46 -9.07 -4.09
C VAL A 44 4.28 -9.57 -2.90
N THR A 45 5.56 -9.90 -3.13
CA THR A 45 6.44 -10.36 -2.06
C THR A 45 6.54 -9.33 -0.94
N VAL A 46 6.73 -8.06 -1.28
CA VAL A 46 6.80 -6.99 -0.28
C VAL A 46 5.49 -6.85 0.47
N ILE A 47 4.36 -6.84 -0.25
CA ILE A 47 3.05 -6.70 0.37
C ILE A 47 2.75 -7.86 1.32
N GLN A 48 3.09 -9.09 0.93
CA GLN A 48 2.87 -10.25 1.79
C GLN A 48 3.75 -10.22 3.04
N ALA A 49 4.86 -9.49 3.01
CA ALA A 49 5.75 -9.32 4.17
C ALA A 49 5.32 -8.18 5.09
N MET A 50 4.31 -7.40 4.73
CA MET A 50 3.84 -6.29 5.57
C MET A 50 3.30 -6.81 6.90
N GLU A 51 3.58 -6.05 7.96
CA GLU A 51 3.12 -6.35 9.31
C GLU A 51 2.46 -5.11 9.91
N ARG A 52 1.59 -5.31 10.87
CA ARG A 52 0.91 -4.21 11.57
C ARG A 52 1.90 -3.18 12.15
N LYS A 53 3.04 -3.63 12.63
CA LYS A 53 4.06 -2.74 13.20
C LYS A 53 4.67 -1.77 12.18
N HIS A 54 4.51 -2.03 10.89
CA HIS A 54 4.99 -1.13 9.84
C HIS A 54 4.06 0.04 9.60
N PHE A 55 2.89 0.05 10.22
CA PHE A 55 1.91 1.12 10.05
C PHE A 55 2.49 2.47 10.47
N TYR A 56 2.32 3.47 9.61
CA TYR A 56 2.76 4.82 9.89
C TYR A 56 1.60 5.72 10.30
N LYS A 57 0.62 5.87 9.42
CA LYS A 57 -0.57 6.70 9.70
C LYS A 57 -1.69 6.39 8.71
N SER A 58 -2.89 6.81 9.07
CA SER A 58 -4.00 6.91 8.13
C SER A 58 -4.32 8.38 7.93
N THR A 59 -4.48 8.80 6.69
CA THR A 59 -4.67 10.22 6.35
C THR A 59 -5.78 10.37 5.32
N THR A 60 -6.44 11.52 5.32
CA THR A 60 -7.44 11.81 4.29
C THR A 60 -6.81 12.50 3.10
N SER A 61 -7.43 12.31 1.93
CA SER A 61 -7.04 13.03 0.73
C SER A 61 -7.37 14.51 0.85
N ASN A 62 -6.57 15.38 0.21
CA ASN A 62 -6.89 16.80 0.12
C ASN A 62 -8.16 17.05 -0.70
N ASP A 63 -8.44 16.16 -1.65
CA ASP A 63 -9.60 16.29 -2.53
C ASP A 63 -10.88 15.74 -1.91
N ASP A 64 -10.76 14.74 -1.02
CA ASP A 64 -11.90 14.11 -0.39
C ASP A 64 -11.54 13.72 1.04
N HIS A 65 -12.07 14.50 1.99
CA HIS A 65 -11.83 14.28 3.42
C HIS A 65 -12.58 13.07 3.98
N THR A 66 -13.39 12.40 3.16
CA THR A 66 -14.13 11.20 3.58
C THR A 66 -13.38 9.92 3.23
N VAL A 67 -12.34 10.01 2.40
CA VAL A 67 -11.56 8.84 1.98
C VAL A 67 -10.27 8.77 2.78
N TRP A 68 -10.14 7.72 3.58
CA TRP A 68 -8.92 7.45 4.34
C TRP A 68 -7.94 6.64 3.51
N GLN A 69 -6.66 6.98 3.65
CA GLN A 69 -5.55 6.29 2.99
C GLN A 69 -4.64 5.75 4.09
N ASP A 70 -4.41 4.45 4.09
CA ASP A 70 -3.49 3.86 5.06
C ASP A 70 -2.08 3.85 4.49
N VAL A 71 -1.12 4.28 5.31
CA VAL A 71 0.29 4.41 4.94
C VAL A 71 1.13 3.50 5.81
N TYR A 72 1.96 2.69 5.18
CA TYR A 72 2.90 1.79 5.83
C TYR A 72 4.32 2.11 5.36
N HIS A 73 5.27 1.98 6.28
CA HIS A 73 6.71 2.03 5.98
C HIS A 73 7.25 0.62 6.15
N VAL A 74 7.60 -0.03 5.06
CA VAL A 74 7.92 -1.46 5.05
C VAL A 74 9.39 -1.67 4.74
N PRO A 75 10.17 -2.24 5.67
CA PRO A 75 11.56 -2.58 5.37
C PRO A 75 11.61 -3.68 4.31
N TYR A 76 12.42 -3.48 3.30
CA TYR A 76 12.64 -4.49 2.27
C TYR A 76 14.03 -4.33 1.70
N ASP A 77 14.82 -5.42 1.76
CA ASP A 77 16.22 -5.38 1.38
C ASP A 77 16.91 -4.27 2.19
N ASN A 78 17.65 -3.37 1.62
CA ASN A 78 18.28 -2.27 2.36
C ASN A 78 17.49 -0.97 2.27
N ASN A 79 16.21 -1.05 1.90
CA ASN A 79 15.34 0.10 1.69
C ASN A 79 14.18 0.11 2.67
N ILE A 80 13.55 1.27 2.78
CA ILE A 80 12.23 1.40 3.40
C ILE A 80 11.28 1.79 2.29
N ILE A 81 10.22 1.01 2.12
CA ILE A 81 9.24 1.24 1.06
C ILE A 81 8.02 1.92 1.64
N TYR A 82 7.63 3.03 1.01
CA TYR A 82 6.42 3.77 1.34
C TYR A 82 5.26 3.15 0.55
N ILE A 83 4.29 2.61 1.28
CA ILE A 83 3.11 1.97 0.68
C ILE A 83 1.88 2.71 1.17
N LYS A 84 1.03 3.14 0.23
CA LYS A 84 -0.23 3.79 0.53
C LYS A 84 -1.35 3.14 -0.25
N PHE A 85 -2.44 2.80 0.43
CA PHE A 85 -3.58 2.17 -0.23
C PHE A 85 -4.91 2.65 0.33
N ILE A 86 -5.94 2.44 -0.45
CA ILE A 86 -7.34 2.68 -0.07
C ILE A 86 -8.16 1.43 -0.37
N ALA A 87 -9.35 1.39 0.20
CA ALA A 87 -10.41 0.51 -0.28
C ALA A 87 -11.60 1.40 -0.63
N ASP A 88 -12.25 1.10 -1.73
CA ASP A 88 -13.49 1.79 -2.04
C ASP A 88 -14.67 1.13 -1.31
N VAL A 89 -15.86 1.70 -1.48
CA VAL A 89 -17.05 1.22 -0.79
C VAL A 89 -17.49 -0.18 -1.19
N VAL A 90 -16.92 -0.73 -2.26
CA VAL A 90 -17.26 -2.06 -2.79
C VAL A 90 -16.21 -3.09 -2.40
N THR A 91 -15.32 -2.76 -1.50
CA THR A 91 -14.28 -3.64 -0.94
C THR A 91 -13.12 -3.98 -1.87
N GLU A 92 -12.89 -3.17 -2.88
CA GLU A 92 -11.71 -3.35 -3.71
C GLU A 92 -10.59 -2.45 -3.22
N PHE A 93 -9.49 -3.08 -2.83
CA PHE A 93 -8.30 -2.35 -2.45
C PHE A 93 -7.58 -1.82 -3.69
N ARG A 94 -7.02 -0.62 -3.55
CA ARG A 94 -6.22 -0.03 -4.61
C ARG A 94 -4.92 0.52 -4.03
N LEU A 95 -3.81 0.11 -4.62
CA LEU A 95 -2.49 0.57 -4.23
C LEU A 95 -2.21 1.90 -4.91
N LEU A 96 -2.07 2.96 -4.11
CA LEU A 96 -1.86 4.31 -4.63
C LEU A 96 -0.40 4.67 -4.78
N SER A 97 0.45 4.20 -3.84
CA SER A 97 1.87 4.51 -3.83
C SER A 97 2.66 3.28 -3.43
N PHE A 98 3.78 3.09 -4.09
CA PHE A 98 4.75 2.03 -3.79
C PHE A 98 6.09 2.56 -4.26
N LYS A 99 6.89 3.07 -3.34
CA LYS A 99 8.12 3.78 -3.71
C LYS A 99 9.08 3.80 -2.54
N GLU A 100 10.33 4.13 -2.82
CA GLU A 100 11.29 4.36 -1.75
C GLU A 100 10.81 5.52 -0.88
N LYS A 101 10.89 5.32 0.41
CA LYS A 101 10.48 6.34 1.38
C LYS A 101 11.42 7.55 1.34
#